data_8dcc4c31242e0ebd258ba9d6a387b180
#
_entry.id   8dcc4c31242e0ebd258ba9d6a387b180
#
_cell.length_a   1.000
_cell.length_b   1.000
_cell.length_c   1.000
_cell.angle_alpha   90.00
_cell.angle_beta   90.00
_cell.angle_gamma   90.00
#
_symmetry.space_group_name_H-M   'P 1'
#
loop_
_entity.id
_entity.type
_entity.pdbx_description
1 polymer ?
#
loop_
_entity_poly.entity_id
_entity_poly.type
_entity_poly.pdbx_seq_one_letter_code
_entity_poly.pdbx_strand_id
1 'polypeptide(L)'
;MKSTKLVSLGLAALMGISALAGCGGKKESNTAASDSKEVTLTVWTPSEDQSDEQGNWLKKQLDAFQEAHPEWKLTFNTGVCPEGDAKTLVAADPSAAADVYMFANDQIPDLLKANAIAELGGSAVEAIKKNNSDITVDTVTYENSVYGVPFTANTWFMYYDKRVFTEDDAKNLDTMLTKGKVGFPLSNSWYIAAFYAANGCTLFGANGTDAKAGIDFGGDKGTAVTNYLVDLVQNPNFKDAAGLTPSTLADGTINALFSGAWDYKAVVDALGEENVGIIAPPKYTLNGKELQLKAFAGSKAIGVNPTSKNPEVAVALASFLGSAKAQQAHYDLRNIIPTDTSLNVSDALAKAQMDTMDFASIVQPLQSGMGQYWTPAESMGKEIVAGTVTHENAAEKTESMNKAMNTASVQ
;
A
#
# COMPACT_ATOMS: atom_id res chain seq x y z
N MET A 1 7.96 32.88 -21.97
CA MET A 1 7.85 32.19 -20.68
C MET A 1 9.16 31.48 -20.43
N LYS A 2 9.91 31.90 -19.39
CA LYS A 2 11.28 31.43 -19.13
C LYS A 2 11.23 30.25 -18.18
N SER A 3 11.70 29.08 -18.62
CA SER A 3 11.87 27.89 -17.80
C SER A 3 13.06 28.06 -16.87
N THR A 4 12.81 27.98 -15.58
CA THR A 4 13.86 27.98 -14.57
C THR A 4 14.34 26.53 -14.40
N LYS A 5 15.57 26.26 -14.82
CA LYS A 5 16.24 24.97 -14.59
C LYS A 5 16.72 24.93 -13.15
N LEU A 6 16.20 23.98 -12.37
CA LEU A 6 16.77 23.63 -11.07
C LEU A 6 18.06 22.86 -11.27
N VAL A 7 19.11 23.34 -10.64
CA VAL A 7 20.45 22.74 -10.62
C VAL A 7 20.48 21.65 -9.55
N SER A 8 20.64 20.41 -9.98
CA SER A 8 20.91 19.29 -9.08
C SER A 8 22.34 19.36 -8.57
N LEU A 9 22.54 19.66 -7.28
CA LEU A 9 23.84 19.53 -6.62
C LEU A 9 24.03 18.06 -6.20
N GLY A 10 24.86 17.34 -6.94
CA GLY A 10 25.40 16.05 -6.51
C GLY A 10 26.51 16.26 -5.50
N LEU A 11 26.34 15.77 -4.27
CA LEU A 11 27.42 15.67 -3.29
C LEU A 11 27.96 14.24 -3.29
N ALA A 12 29.18 14.09 -3.84
CA ALA A 12 29.99 12.89 -3.72
C ALA A 12 30.68 12.88 -2.35
N ALA A 13 30.38 11.92 -1.49
CA ALA A 13 31.10 11.71 -0.25
C ALA A 13 32.38 10.89 -0.56
N LEU A 14 33.54 11.51 -0.47
CA LEU A 14 34.87 10.87 -0.50
C LEU A 14 35.21 10.32 0.89
N MET A 15 35.27 9.00 1.02
CA MET A 15 35.95 8.34 2.13
C MET A 15 37.44 8.28 1.81
N GLY A 16 38.25 9.10 2.53
CA GLY A 16 39.71 9.06 2.50
C GLY A 16 40.25 8.39 3.76
N ILE A 17 40.76 7.18 3.64
CA ILE A 17 41.58 6.53 4.66
C ILE A 17 43.00 7.00 4.45
N SER A 18 43.58 7.70 5.42
CA SER A 18 45.02 7.94 5.47
C SER A 18 45.57 7.54 6.83
N ALA A 19 46.22 6.38 6.86
CA ALA A 19 47.14 6.02 7.95
C ALA A 19 48.51 6.68 7.69
N LEU A 20 48.99 7.46 8.64
CA LEU A 20 50.40 7.81 8.73
C LEU A 20 50.83 7.81 10.20
N ALA A 21 51.76 6.91 10.50
CA ALA A 21 52.52 6.86 11.73
C ALA A 21 53.61 7.93 11.76
N GLY A 22 53.84 8.54 12.91
CA GLY A 22 55.00 9.39 13.11
C GLY A 22 55.06 10.07 14.48
N CYS A 23 55.87 9.55 15.34
CA CYS A 23 56.43 9.95 16.63
C CYS A 23 56.30 11.38 17.17
N GLY A 24 55.94 11.47 18.46
CA GLY A 24 56.69 12.21 19.51
C GLY A 24 56.26 13.64 19.79
N GLY A 25 55.55 13.87 20.93
CA GLY A 25 55.43 15.20 21.51
C GLY A 25 54.21 15.35 22.42
N LYS A 26 54.46 15.67 23.68
CA LYS A 26 53.60 15.84 24.86
C LYS A 26 52.11 16.12 24.66
N LYS A 27 51.34 15.40 25.46
CA LYS A 27 49.91 15.54 25.71
C LYS A 27 49.48 16.98 26.01
N GLU A 28 48.63 17.53 25.18
CA GLU A 28 47.50 18.32 25.60
C GLU A 28 46.28 17.63 25.04
N SER A 29 45.43 17.11 25.93
CA SER A 29 44.13 16.52 25.58
C SER A 29 43.17 17.65 25.22
N ASN A 30 43.19 18.10 23.97
CA ASN A 30 42.05 18.76 23.38
C ASN A 30 41.12 17.68 22.85
N THR A 31 40.22 17.22 23.69
CA THR A 31 38.94 16.67 23.23
C THR A 31 38.23 17.82 22.55
N ALA A 32 38.42 17.96 21.24
CA ALA A 32 37.50 18.69 20.41
C ALA A 32 36.16 17.99 20.55
N ALA A 33 35.29 18.50 21.41
CA ALA A 33 33.89 18.24 21.34
C ALA A 33 33.49 18.66 19.91
N SER A 34 33.17 17.73 19.04
CA SER A 34 32.50 18.03 17.79
C SER A 34 31.20 18.73 18.20
N ASP A 35 31.07 20.02 17.89
CA ASP A 35 29.79 20.72 18.05
C ASP A 35 28.76 19.96 17.23
N SER A 36 27.99 19.11 17.90
CA SER A 36 26.88 18.39 17.25
C SER A 36 25.83 19.41 16.80
N LYS A 37 25.45 19.35 15.53
CA LYS A 37 24.46 20.27 14.96
C LYS A 37 23.10 20.03 15.64
N GLU A 38 22.54 21.06 16.27
CA GLU A 38 21.17 20.99 16.82
C GLU A 38 20.14 20.94 15.70
N VAL A 39 19.27 19.93 15.72
CA VAL A 39 18.24 19.71 14.72
C VAL A 39 16.92 19.35 15.41
N THR A 40 15.85 20.07 15.08
CA THR A 40 14.49 19.73 15.49
C THR A 40 13.73 19.22 14.28
N LEU A 41 13.08 18.05 14.42
CA LEU A 41 12.18 17.48 13.42
C LEU A 41 10.80 17.23 14.05
N THR A 42 9.77 17.51 13.27
CA THR A 42 8.39 17.10 13.58
C THR A 42 8.07 15.83 12.80
N VAL A 43 7.55 14.80 13.51
CA VAL A 43 7.27 13.47 12.94
C VAL A 43 5.83 13.08 13.24
N TRP A 44 5.05 12.77 12.21
CA TRP A 44 3.66 12.36 12.34
C TRP A 44 3.47 10.91 11.90
N THR A 45 2.87 10.12 12.78
CA THR A 45 2.51 8.71 12.52
C THR A 45 1.13 8.42 13.10
N PRO A 46 0.51 7.26 12.80
CA PRO A 46 -0.69 6.81 13.50
C PRO A 46 -0.52 6.80 15.02
N SER A 47 -1.63 6.97 15.74
CA SER A 47 -1.65 6.96 17.21
C SER A 47 -1.12 5.64 17.79
N GLU A 48 -1.36 4.54 17.09
CA GLU A 48 -0.97 3.19 17.49
C GLU A 48 0.54 3.01 17.52
N ASP A 49 1.30 3.69 16.65
CA ASP A 49 2.75 3.67 16.63
C ASP A 49 3.38 4.43 17.81
N GLN A 50 2.59 5.27 18.46
CA GLN A 50 2.96 6.12 19.59
C GLN A 50 2.39 5.62 20.92
N SER A 51 1.51 4.61 20.90
CA SER A 51 0.85 4.06 22.09
C SER A 51 1.82 3.20 22.91
N ASP A 52 1.94 3.53 24.20
CA ASP A 52 2.73 2.70 25.14
C ASP A 52 2.13 1.30 25.29
N GLU A 53 0.80 1.16 25.21
CA GLU A 53 0.10 -0.13 25.28
C GLU A 53 0.45 -1.03 24.07
N GLN A 54 0.80 -0.44 22.93
CA GLN A 54 1.23 -1.14 21.71
C GLN A 54 2.75 -1.13 21.52
N GLY A 55 3.50 -0.79 22.57
CA GLY A 55 4.95 -0.88 22.61
C GLY A 55 5.69 0.36 22.12
N ASN A 56 4.99 1.46 21.80
CA ASN A 56 5.55 2.77 21.40
C ASN A 56 6.71 2.64 20.40
N TRP A 57 6.36 2.09 19.22
CA TRP A 57 7.33 1.84 18.15
C TRP A 57 8.08 3.12 17.76
N LEU A 58 7.33 4.23 17.53
CA LEU A 58 7.94 5.47 17.05
C LEU A 58 9.03 5.96 17.99
N LYS A 59 8.72 6.05 19.30
CA LYS A 59 9.71 6.53 20.28
C LYS A 59 10.99 5.68 20.26
N LYS A 60 10.86 4.36 20.22
CA LYS A 60 12.00 3.44 20.16
C LYS A 60 12.86 3.67 18.91
N GLN A 61 12.21 3.94 17.75
CA GLN A 61 12.95 4.20 16.51
C GLN A 61 13.62 5.58 16.54
N LEU A 62 12.99 6.61 17.12
CA LEU A 62 13.58 7.94 17.26
C LEU A 62 14.81 7.92 18.21
N ASP A 63 14.72 7.19 19.33
CA ASP A 63 15.84 7.00 20.25
C ASP A 63 16.99 6.27 19.52
N ALA A 64 16.70 5.21 18.77
CA ALA A 64 17.70 4.45 18.02
C ALA A 64 18.32 5.28 16.87
N PHE A 65 17.55 6.17 16.24
CA PHE A 65 18.06 7.09 15.23
C PHE A 65 19.03 8.11 15.83
N GLN A 66 18.74 8.66 17.01
CA GLN A 66 19.66 9.55 17.73
C GLN A 66 20.96 8.82 18.10
N GLU A 67 20.89 7.56 18.54
CA GLU A 67 22.09 6.76 18.85
C GLU A 67 22.95 6.49 17.61
N ALA A 68 22.29 6.28 16.45
CA ALA A 68 22.98 6.04 15.18
C ALA A 68 23.64 7.29 14.60
N HIS A 69 23.19 8.49 15.01
CA HIS A 69 23.61 9.79 14.48
C HIS A 69 24.12 10.74 15.58
N PRO A 70 25.26 10.42 16.22
CA PRO A 70 25.82 11.26 17.29
C PRO A 70 26.31 12.63 16.81
N GLU A 71 26.47 12.82 15.50
CA GLU A 71 26.82 14.11 14.87
C GLU A 71 25.69 15.14 14.96
N TRP A 72 24.44 14.71 15.23
CA TRP A 72 23.28 15.57 15.42
C TRP A 72 22.81 15.50 16.86
N LYS A 73 22.42 16.64 17.42
CA LYS A 73 21.65 16.72 18.67
C LYS A 73 20.18 16.89 18.31
N LEU A 74 19.47 15.78 18.30
CA LEU A 74 18.10 15.71 17.79
C LEU A 74 17.08 16.04 18.86
N THR A 75 16.05 16.80 18.45
CA THR A 75 14.82 17.01 19.20
C THR A 75 13.65 16.62 18.30
N PHE A 76 12.76 15.79 18.81
CA PHE A 76 11.60 15.33 18.05
C PHE A 76 10.30 15.86 18.65
N ASN A 77 9.47 16.49 17.80
CA ASN A 77 8.06 16.79 18.10
C ASN A 77 7.22 15.72 17.40
N THR A 78 6.42 14.98 18.15
CA THR A 78 5.56 13.96 17.55
C THR A 78 4.11 14.43 17.47
N GLY A 79 3.40 13.99 16.44
CA GLY A 79 1.99 14.26 16.22
C GLY A 79 1.28 13.05 15.62
N VAL A 80 -0.04 13.02 15.75
CA VAL A 80 -0.86 11.94 15.22
C VAL A 80 -1.39 12.28 13.83
N CYS A 81 -1.12 11.40 12.88
CA CYS A 81 -1.67 11.46 11.52
C CYS A 81 -1.86 10.01 11.03
N PRO A 82 -3.10 9.52 10.93
CA PRO A 82 -3.36 8.27 10.24
C PRO A 82 -2.91 8.37 8.77
N GLU A 83 -2.38 7.29 8.22
CA GLU A 83 -1.81 7.31 6.85
C GLU A 83 -2.84 7.73 5.79
N GLY A 84 -4.13 7.38 6.00
CA GLY A 84 -5.23 7.78 5.12
C GLY A 84 -5.54 9.28 5.12
N ASP A 85 -5.11 10.01 6.15
CA ASP A 85 -5.44 11.43 6.36
C ASP A 85 -4.32 12.40 5.97
N ALA A 86 -3.14 11.89 5.57
CA ALA A 86 -1.97 12.72 5.28
C ALA A 86 -2.26 13.81 4.23
N LYS A 87 -3.00 13.50 3.15
CA LYS A 87 -3.40 14.48 2.13
C LYS A 87 -4.26 15.61 2.69
N THR A 88 -5.00 15.38 3.76
CA THR A 88 -5.83 16.39 4.40
C THR A 88 -5.04 17.18 5.42
N LEU A 89 -4.25 16.49 6.25
CA LEU A 89 -3.56 17.11 7.39
C LEU A 89 -2.26 17.79 6.96
N VAL A 90 -1.46 17.16 6.09
CA VAL A 90 -0.17 17.72 5.64
C VAL A 90 -0.38 18.74 4.52
N ALA A 91 -1.28 18.47 3.58
CA ALA A 91 -1.52 19.35 2.45
C ALA A 91 -2.30 20.62 2.81
N ALA A 92 -2.97 20.66 3.96
CA ALA A 92 -3.70 21.87 4.43
C ALA A 92 -2.75 23.05 4.67
N ASP A 93 -1.59 22.81 5.29
CA ASP A 93 -0.51 23.80 5.48
C ASP A 93 0.84 23.05 5.56
N PRO A 94 1.50 22.78 4.43
CA PRO A 94 2.77 22.07 4.42
C PRO A 94 3.86 22.76 5.25
N SER A 95 3.81 24.09 5.39
CA SER A 95 4.81 24.85 6.13
C SER A 95 4.71 24.68 7.66
N ALA A 96 3.54 24.31 8.17
CA ALA A 96 3.26 24.02 9.57
C ALA A 96 3.18 22.53 9.89
N ALA A 97 3.18 21.68 8.84
CA ALA A 97 3.06 20.24 9.00
C ALA A 97 4.40 19.57 9.39
N ALA A 98 4.36 18.25 9.56
CA ALA A 98 5.53 17.46 9.91
C ALA A 98 6.62 17.49 8.83
N ASP A 99 7.90 17.39 9.26
CA ASP A 99 9.05 17.20 8.38
C ASP A 99 9.05 15.79 7.77
N VAL A 100 8.63 14.79 8.58
CA VAL A 100 8.51 13.37 8.17
C VAL A 100 7.14 12.86 8.63
N TYR A 101 6.43 12.15 7.75
CA TYR A 101 5.10 11.64 8.06
C TYR A 101 4.78 10.34 7.32
N MET A 102 3.89 9.53 7.88
CA MET A 102 3.37 8.34 7.21
C MET A 102 2.15 8.68 6.35
N PHE A 103 2.02 8.01 5.20
CA PHE A 103 0.92 8.24 4.27
C PHE A 103 0.58 6.99 3.46
N ALA A 104 -0.63 6.92 2.90
CA ALA A 104 -1.03 5.93 1.92
C ALA A 104 -0.64 6.42 0.52
N ASN A 105 -0.04 5.57 -0.28
CA ASN A 105 0.60 5.94 -1.56
C ASN A 105 -0.33 6.55 -2.61
N ASP A 106 -1.62 6.23 -2.56
CA ASP A 106 -2.64 6.83 -3.45
C ASP A 106 -2.80 8.35 -3.27
N GLN A 107 -2.24 8.91 -2.19
CA GLN A 107 -2.27 10.34 -1.91
C GLN A 107 -1.12 11.13 -2.56
N ILE A 108 -0.14 10.46 -3.18
CA ILE A 108 1.02 11.13 -3.81
C ILE A 108 0.59 12.27 -4.75
N PRO A 109 -0.38 12.11 -5.67
CA PRO A 109 -0.76 13.20 -6.56
C PRO A 109 -1.31 14.44 -5.83
N ASP A 110 -2.11 14.24 -4.78
CA ASP A 110 -2.67 15.34 -3.98
C ASP A 110 -1.59 16.03 -3.14
N LEU A 111 -0.68 15.26 -2.54
CA LEU A 111 0.46 15.79 -1.79
C LEU A 111 1.42 16.57 -2.69
N LEU A 112 1.66 16.12 -3.92
CA LEU A 112 2.46 16.84 -4.92
C LEU A 112 1.81 18.16 -5.32
N LYS A 113 0.50 18.13 -5.60
CA LYS A 113 -0.26 19.34 -5.96
C LYS A 113 -0.18 20.41 -4.86
N ALA A 114 -0.15 19.99 -3.60
CA ALA A 114 -0.01 20.87 -2.44
C ALA A 114 1.44 21.25 -2.11
N ASN A 115 2.45 20.75 -2.84
CA ASN A 115 3.88 20.86 -2.49
C ASN A 115 4.16 20.37 -1.07
N ALA A 116 3.56 19.22 -0.71
CA ALA A 116 3.61 18.63 0.62
C ALA A 116 4.51 17.40 0.72
N ILE A 117 4.95 16.84 -0.39
CA ILE A 117 5.84 15.66 -0.45
C ILE A 117 7.04 15.94 -1.33
N ALA A 118 8.22 15.53 -0.88
CA ALA A 118 9.48 15.69 -1.59
C ALA A 118 9.80 14.48 -2.46
N GLU A 119 10.37 14.72 -3.64
CA GLU A 119 11.05 13.66 -4.40
C GLU A 119 12.27 13.17 -3.63
N LEU A 120 12.43 11.86 -3.53
CA LEU A 120 13.60 11.20 -2.97
C LEU A 120 14.64 10.96 -4.07
N GLY A 121 15.92 10.91 -3.68
CA GLY A 121 17.01 10.71 -4.62
C GLY A 121 18.21 10.00 -3.99
N GLY A 122 19.28 9.80 -4.80
CA GLY A 122 20.56 9.25 -4.37
C GLY A 122 20.44 7.92 -3.64
N SER A 123 21.17 7.79 -2.54
CA SER A 123 21.24 6.54 -1.76
C SER A 123 19.91 6.08 -1.16
N ALA A 124 18.96 6.99 -0.91
CA ALA A 124 17.64 6.63 -0.43
C ALA A 124 16.88 5.80 -1.48
N VAL A 125 16.85 6.26 -2.74
CA VAL A 125 16.20 5.53 -3.84
C VAL A 125 16.92 4.22 -4.16
N GLU A 126 18.26 4.21 -4.11
CA GLU A 126 19.03 2.97 -4.29
C GLU A 126 18.68 1.93 -3.23
N ALA A 127 18.55 2.34 -1.95
CA ALA A 127 18.14 1.45 -0.87
C ALA A 127 16.71 0.95 -1.05
N ILE A 128 15.76 1.83 -1.41
CA ILE A 128 14.37 1.45 -1.69
C ILE A 128 14.31 0.38 -2.78
N LYS A 129 14.96 0.59 -3.91
CA LYS A 129 14.98 -0.35 -5.05
C LYS A 129 15.69 -1.67 -4.73
N LYS A 130 16.70 -1.64 -3.86
CA LYS A 130 17.43 -2.84 -3.46
C LYS A 130 16.64 -3.71 -2.49
N ASN A 131 15.89 -3.09 -1.59
CA ASN A 131 15.32 -3.76 -0.44
C ASN A 131 13.83 -4.10 -0.60
N ASN A 132 13.18 -3.64 -1.67
CA ASN A 132 11.77 -3.89 -1.93
C ASN A 132 11.57 -4.58 -3.28
N SER A 133 10.44 -5.28 -3.45
CA SER A 133 10.05 -5.81 -4.75
C SER A 133 9.70 -4.69 -5.73
N ASP A 134 9.82 -4.96 -7.04
CA ASP A 134 9.53 -3.97 -8.09
C ASP A 134 8.12 -3.39 -7.93
N ILE A 135 7.12 -4.22 -7.66
CA ILE A 135 5.74 -3.76 -7.47
C ILE A 135 5.61 -2.83 -6.26
N THR A 136 6.34 -3.08 -5.18
CA THR A 136 6.36 -2.19 -4.01
C THR A 136 7.00 -0.85 -4.36
N VAL A 137 8.11 -0.85 -5.11
CA VAL A 137 8.75 0.37 -5.60
C VAL A 137 7.81 1.18 -6.51
N ASP A 138 7.08 0.49 -7.40
CA ASP A 138 6.13 1.11 -8.31
C ASP A 138 4.98 1.81 -7.55
N THR A 139 4.57 1.29 -6.37
CA THR A 139 3.53 1.94 -5.56
C THR A 139 3.91 3.34 -5.06
N VAL A 140 5.19 3.63 -4.89
CA VAL A 140 5.71 4.94 -4.44
C VAL A 140 6.36 5.75 -5.57
N THR A 141 6.24 5.27 -6.81
CA THR A 141 6.81 5.92 -7.99
C THR A 141 5.71 6.65 -8.78
N TYR A 142 5.89 7.93 -8.99
CA TYR A 142 4.99 8.77 -9.79
C TYR A 142 5.81 9.56 -10.81
N GLU A 143 5.42 9.51 -12.09
CA GLU A 143 6.14 10.18 -13.20
C GLU A 143 7.66 9.91 -13.22
N ASN A 144 8.05 8.65 -12.93
CA ASN A 144 9.43 8.14 -12.83
C ASN A 144 10.24 8.63 -11.62
N SER A 145 9.65 9.32 -10.67
CA SER A 145 10.28 9.77 -9.43
C SER A 145 9.71 9.03 -8.22
N VAL A 146 10.54 8.81 -7.21
CA VAL A 146 10.16 8.10 -5.97
C VAL A 146 9.82 9.12 -4.88
N TYR A 147 8.67 8.96 -4.21
CA TYR A 147 8.13 9.95 -3.27
C TYR A 147 7.93 9.44 -1.84
N GLY A 148 8.36 8.24 -1.52
CA GLY A 148 8.25 7.72 -0.16
C GLY A 148 9.08 6.48 0.06
N VAL A 149 9.38 6.17 1.32
CA VAL A 149 10.03 4.93 1.73
C VAL A 149 8.94 3.94 2.14
N PRO A 150 8.69 2.87 1.38
CA PRO A 150 7.66 1.89 1.73
C PRO A 150 8.00 1.20 3.06
N PHE A 151 6.97 0.84 3.85
CA PHE A 151 7.18 0.07 5.07
C PHE A 151 6.17 -1.07 5.28
N THR A 152 4.99 -1.00 4.62
CA THR A 152 4.02 -2.10 4.57
C THR A 152 3.20 -2.02 3.29
N ALA A 153 2.68 -3.16 2.81
CA ALA A 153 1.77 -3.18 1.68
C ALA A 153 0.35 -2.76 2.11
N ASN A 154 -0.41 -2.21 1.17
CA ASN A 154 -1.83 -1.93 1.31
C ASN A 154 -2.58 -2.69 0.22
N THR A 155 -2.98 -3.91 0.53
CA THR A 155 -3.68 -4.82 -0.37
C THR A 155 -4.61 -5.73 0.43
N TRP A 156 -5.43 -6.51 -0.26
CA TRP A 156 -6.31 -7.49 0.34
C TRP A 156 -6.00 -8.90 -0.19
N PHE A 157 -6.35 -9.90 0.61
CA PHE A 157 -6.22 -11.32 0.33
C PHE A 157 -7.45 -12.05 0.87
N MET A 158 -7.42 -13.37 1.03
CA MET A 158 -8.59 -14.13 1.46
C MET A 158 -8.33 -14.87 2.78
N TYR A 159 -9.25 -14.69 3.72
CA TYR A 159 -9.43 -15.52 4.91
C TYR A 159 -10.49 -16.59 4.65
N TYR A 160 -10.30 -17.79 5.17
CA TYR A 160 -11.27 -18.86 5.06
C TYR A 160 -11.30 -19.77 6.30
N ASP A 161 -12.44 -20.37 6.54
CA ASP A 161 -12.64 -21.35 7.61
C ASP A 161 -12.12 -22.73 7.16
N LYS A 162 -11.04 -23.22 7.77
CA LYS A 162 -10.41 -24.52 7.49
C LYS A 162 -11.34 -25.71 7.76
N ARG A 163 -12.40 -25.52 8.55
CA ARG A 163 -13.42 -26.56 8.79
C ARG A 163 -14.32 -26.78 7.57
N VAL A 164 -14.40 -25.78 6.66
CA VAL A 164 -15.24 -25.80 5.46
C VAL A 164 -14.41 -26.00 4.20
N PHE A 165 -13.27 -25.35 4.09
CA PHE A 165 -12.42 -25.39 2.91
C PHE A 165 -11.04 -25.94 3.25
N THR A 166 -10.52 -26.81 2.38
CA THR A 166 -9.10 -27.15 2.35
C THR A 166 -8.31 -26.01 1.68
N GLU A 167 -7.00 -26.00 1.85
CA GLU A 167 -6.13 -25.04 1.15
C GLU A 167 -6.24 -25.18 -0.39
N ASP A 168 -6.41 -26.40 -0.89
CA ASP A 168 -6.60 -26.62 -2.33
C ASP A 168 -7.92 -26.07 -2.83
N ASP A 169 -8.99 -26.18 -2.05
CA ASP A 169 -10.28 -25.56 -2.39
C ASP A 169 -10.17 -24.05 -2.48
N ALA A 170 -9.43 -23.47 -1.54
CA ALA A 170 -9.24 -22.02 -1.43
C ALA A 170 -8.45 -21.40 -2.59
N LYS A 171 -7.84 -22.20 -3.46
CA LYS A 171 -7.13 -21.73 -4.66
C LYS A 171 -8.06 -21.38 -5.84
N ASN A 172 -9.32 -21.80 -5.78
CA ASN A 172 -10.27 -21.56 -6.88
C ASN A 172 -11.66 -21.20 -6.34
N LEU A 173 -12.15 -20.01 -6.70
CA LEU A 173 -13.42 -19.44 -6.24
C LEU A 173 -14.62 -20.34 -6.62
N ASP A 174 -14.65 -20.86 -7.86
CA ASP A 174 -15.76 -21.69 -8.34
C ASP A 174 -15.83 -23.01 -7.54
N THR A 175 -14.68 -23.59 -7.20
CA THR A 175 -14.59 -24.76 -6.33
C THR A 175 -15.14 -24.46 -4.93
N MET A 176 -14.74 -23.34 -4.34
CA MET A 176 -15.23 -22.91 -3.02
C MET A 176 -16.76 -22.77 -3.00
N LEU A 177 -17.32 -22.17 -4.04
CA LEU A 177 -18.78 -21.96 -4.16
C LEU A 177 -19.59 -23.26 -4.28
N THR A 178 -18.96 -24.40 -4.53
CA THR A 178 -19.61 -25.72 -4.46
C THR A 178 -19.67 -26.29 -3.06
N LYS A 179 -18.86 -25.76 -2.11
CA LYS A 179 -18.65 -26.35 -0.79
C LYS A 179 -19.13 -25.48 0.37
N GLY A 180 -19.06 -24.17 0.23
CA GLY A 180 -19.40 -23.24 1.30
C GLY A 180 -19.66 -21.84 0.80
N LYS A 181 -20.01 -20.96 1.71
CA LYS A 181 -20.41 -19.59 1.41
C LYS A 181 -19.18 -18.67 1.33
N VAL A 182 -19.02 -17.98 0.22
CA VAL A 182 -17.94 -17.04 -0.03
C VAL A 182 -18.46 -15.60 0.00
N GLY A 183 -17.91 -14.78 0.88
CA GLY A 183 -18.19 -13.36 0.98
C GLY A 183 -17.15 -12.54 0.24
N PHE A 184 -17.49 -11.97 -0.92
CA PHE A 184 -16.63 -11.06 -1.67
C PHE A 184 -17.28 -9.67 -1.75
N PRO A 185 -16.56 -8.56 -1.47
CA PRO A 185 -17.12 -7.20 -1.48
C PRO A 185 -17.36 -6.69 -2.93
N LEU A 186 -18.28 -7.31 -3.66
CA LEU A 186 -18.48 -7.05 -5.09
C LEU A 186 -19.02 -5.63 -5.35
N SER A 187 -19.87 -5.11 -4.47
CA SER A 187 -20.39 -3.74 -4.58
C SER A 187 -19.43 -2.67 -4.05
N ASN A 188 -18.16 -3.01 -3.83
CA ASN A 188 -17.09 -2.08 -3.48
C ASN A 188 -16.09 -1.96 -4.65
N SER A 189 -15.87 -0.73 -5.11
CA SER A 189 -15.02 -0.42 -6.26
C SER A 189 -13.57 -0.90 -6.13
N TRP A 190 -13.03 -0.95 -4.91
CA TRP A 190 -11.66 -1.41 -4.67
C TRP A 190 -11.46 -2.91 -4.91
N TYR A 191 -12.54 -3.69 -4.80
CA TYR A 191 -12.52 -5.14 -4.98
C TYR A 191 -12.97 -5.61 -6.37
N ILE A 192 -14.03 -5.02 -6.94
CA ILE A 192 -14.61 -5.48 -8.23
C ILE A 192 -13.59 -5.44 -9.37
N ALA A 193 -12.63 -4.51 -9.35
CA ALA A 193 -11.55 -4.41 -10.33
C ALA A 193 -10.82 -5.73 -10.55
N ALA A 194 -10.73 -6.58 -9.52
CA ALA A 194 -9.97 -7.82 -9.53
C ALA A 194 -10.40 -8.78 -10.65
N PHE A 195 -11.69 -8.86 -10.94
CA PHE A 195 -12.22 -9.69 -12.00
C PHE A 195 -11.90 -9.13 -13.39
N TYR A 196 -12.08 -7.85 -13.58
CA TYR A 196 -11.81 -7.18 -14.86
C TYR A 196 -10.32 -7.19 -15.19
N ALA A 197 -9.46 -6.85 -14.23
CA ALA A 197 -8.02 -6.88 -14.40
C ALA A 197 -7.50 -8.29 -14.71
N ALA A 198 -8.06 -9.32 -14.07
CA ALA A 198 -7.71 -10.72 -14.35
C ALA A 198 -8.00 -11.12 -15.80
N ASN A 199 -9.01 -10.54 -16.45
CA ASN A 199 -9.33 -10.79 -17.86
C ASN A 199 -8.68 -9.79 -18.83
N GLY A 200 -7.66 -9.05 -18.37
CA GLY A 200 -6.87 -8.15 -19.21
C GLY A 200 -7.53 -6.78 -19.47
N CYS A 201 -8.53 -6.38 -18.68
CA CYS A 201 -8.96 -4.98 -18.60
C CYS A 201 -7.87 -4.16 -17.91
N THR A 202 -7.65 -2.93 -18.32
CA THR A 202 -6.54 -2.11 -17.85
C THR A 202 -6.99 -0.75 -17.33
N LEU A 203 -6.22 -0.24 -16.39
CA LEU A 203 -6.32 1.13 -15.87
C LEU A 203 -5.04 1.83 -16.29
N PHE A 204 -5.15 2.81 -17.19
CA PHE A 204 -4.02 3.61 -17.71
C PHE A 204 -2.90 2.74 -18.31
N GLY A 205 -3.30 1.80 -19.21
CA GLY A 205 -2.40 0.86 -19.89
C GLY A 205 -1.94 -0.30 -19.00
N ALA A 206 -1.00 -1.08 -19.51
CA ALA A 206 -0.55 -2.32 -18.87
C ALA A 206 0.08 -2.12 -17.48
N ASN A 207 0.73 -0.96 -17.28
CA ASN A 207 1.49 -0.66 -16.05
C ASN A 207 0.85 0.45 -15.20
N GLY A 208 -0.35 0.91 -15.54
CA GLY A 208 -1.04 1.96 -14.78
C GLY A 208 -0.45 3.37 -14.93
N THR A 209 0.44 3.61 -15.91
CA THR A 209 1.21 4.85 -16.04
C THR A 209 0.91 5.66 -17.31
N ASP A 210 0.14 5.11 -18.25
CA ASP A 210 -0.20 5.79 -19.51
C ASP A 210 -1.55 6.50 -19.39
N ALA A 211 -1.53 7.77 -19.00
CA ALA A 211 -2.73 8.61 -18.91
C ALA A 211 -3.54 8.68 -20.23
N LYS A 212 -2.90 8.50 -21.40
CA LYS A 212 -3.58 8.54 -22.70
C LYS A 212 -4.35 7.26 -23.00
N ALA A 213 -3.91 6.14 -22.46
CA ALA A 213 -4.60 4.86 -22.61
C ALA A 213 -5.96 4.86 -21.88
N GLY A 214 -6.11 5.70 -20.85
CA GLY A 214 -7.34 5.75 -20.07
C GLY A 214 -7.68 4.44 -19.38
N ILE A 215 -8.95 4.24 -19.08
CA ILE A 215 -9.48 3.02 -18.46
C ILE A 215 -10.17 2.17 -19.53
N ASP A 216 -9.76 0.92 -19.67
CA ASP A 216 -10.26 -0.01 -20.69
C ASP A 216 -10.93 -1.23 -20.03
N PHE A 217 -12.16 -1.01 -19.56
CA PHE A 217 -13.05 -2.01 -18.98
C PHE A 217 -14.21 -2.40 -19.90
N GLY A 218 -14.24 -1.88 -21.12
CA GLY A 218 -15.26 -2.14 -22.13
C GLY A 218 -14.98 -3.35 -23.02
N GLY A 219 -15.74 -3.41 -24.14
CA GLY A 219 -15.61 -4.43 -25.17
C GLY A 219 -15.95 -5.85 -24.69
N ASP A 220 -15.56 -6.82 -25.53
CA ASP A 220 -15.88 -8.24 -25.28
C ASP A 220 -15.25 -8.74 -23.98
N LYS A 221 -14.04 -8.29 -23.63
CA LYS A 221 -13.37 -8.74 -22.40
C LYS A 221 -14.06 -8.25 -21.13
N GLY A 222 -14.50 -7.00 -21.10
CA GLY A 222 -15.27 -6.45 -19.99
C GLY A 222 -16.66 -7.08 -19.89
N THR A 223 -17.35 -7.22 -21.03
CA THR A 223 -18.67 -7.86 -21.11
C THR A 223 -18.64 -9.31 -20.63
N ALA A 224 -17.59 -10.08 -20.97
CA ALA A 224 -17.43 -11.45 -20.49
C ALA A 224 -17.34 -11.51 -18.96
N VAL A 225 -16.59 -10.57 -18.33
CA VAL A 225 -16.51 -10.46 -16.88
C VAL A 225 -17.86 -10.08 -16.27
N THR A 226 -18.54 -9.08 -16.83
CA THR A 226 -19.88 -8.67 -16.35
C THR A 226 -20.87 -9.85 -16.36
N ASN A 227 -20.87 -10.63 -17.44
CA ASN A 227 -21.73 -11.84 -17.52
C ASN A 227 -21.36 -12.88 -16.46
N TYR A 228 -20.06 -13.13 -16.21
CA TYR A 228 -19.63 -14.01 -15.12
C TYR A 228 -20.12 -13.51 -13.75
N LEU A 229 -20.04 -12.21 -13.50
CA LEU A 229 -20.48 -11.61 -12.24
C LEU A 229 -22.02 -11.70 -12.07
N VAL A 230 -22.79 -11.62 -13.17
CA VAL A 230 -24.24 -11.86 -13.16
C VAL A 230 -24.54 -13.29 -12.73
N ASP A 231 -23.80 -14.29 -13.22
CA ASP A 231 -23.97 -15.69 -12.80
C ASP A 231 -23.48 -15.89 -11.36
N LEU A 232 -22.36 -15.26 -10.98
CA LEU A 232 -21.79 -15.35 -9.64
C LEU A 232 -22.78 -14.94 -8.54
N VAL A 233 -23.46 -13.82 -8.71
CA VAL A 233 -24.41 -13.31 -7.68
C VAL A 233 -25.67 -14.16 -7.58
N GLN A 234 -25.99 -14.99 -8.58
CA GLN A 234 -27.08 -15.93 -8.54
C GLN A 234 -26.74 -17.23 -7.79
N ASN A 235 -25.44 -17.47 -7.55
CA ASN A 235 -25.02 -18.64 -6.79
C ASN A 235 -25.44 -18.46 -5.31
N PRO A 236 -26.21 -19.42 -4.72
CA PRO A 236 -26.70 -19.31 -3.34
C PRO A 236 -25.58 -19.24 -2.29
N ASN A 237 -24.38 -19.72 -2.65
CA ASN A 237 -23.19 -19.69 -1.80
C ASN A 237 -22.34 -18.42 -1.99
N PHE A 238 -22.70 -17.52 -2.91
CA PHE A 238 -22.11 -16.21 -3.01
C PHE A 238 -22.83 -15.20 -2.11
N LYS A 239 -22.07 -14.32 -1.46
CA LYS A 239 -22.59 -13.18 -0.69
C LYS A 239 -21.80 -11.93 -1.06
N ASP A 240 -22.49 -10.83 -1.39
CA ASP A 240 -21.82 -9.53 -1.39
C ASP A 240 -21.42 -9.18 0.04
N ALA A 241 -20.13 -9.06 0.28
CA ALA A 241 -19.57 -8.80 1.60
C ALA A 241 -19.27 -7.31 1.85
N ALA A 242 -19.66 -6.42 0.95
CA ALA A 242 -19.53 -4.98 1.19
C ALA A 242 -20.37 -4.59 2.43
N GLY A 243 -19.68 -4.16 3.48
CA GLY A 243 -20.28 -3.84 4.78
C GLY A 243 -20.48 -5.02 5.74
N LEU A 244 -20.10 -6.25 5.37
CA LEU A 244 -19.98 -7.34 6.33
C LEU A 244 -18.71 -7.18 7.17
N THR A 245 -18.78 -7.66 8.41
CA THR A 245 -17.62 -7.68 9.33
C THR A 245 -17.11 -9.11 9.52
N PRO A 246 -15.87 -9.32 9.98
CA PRO A 246 -15.33 -10.66 10.26
C PRO A 246 -16.18 -11.52 11.20
N SER A 247 -17.02 -10.92 12.06
CA SER A 247 -17.93 -11.66 12.94
C SER A 247 -18.90 -12.56 12.20
N THR A 248 -19.20 -12.28 10.92
CA THR A 248 -20.08 -13.12 10.07
C THR A 248 -19.44 -14.48 9.69
N LEU A 249 -18.15 -14.65 9.94
CA LEU A 249 -17.49 -15.95 9.86
C LEU A 249 -17.87 -16.86 11.04
N ALA A 250 -18.10 -16.27 12.23
CA ALA A 250 -18.40 -17.02 13.44
C ALA A 250 -19.77 -17.75 13.36
N ASP A 251 -20.77 -17.13 12.75
CA ASP A 251 -22.13 -17.67 12.65
C ASP A 251 -22.38 -18.44 11.33
N GLY A 252 -21.37 -18.53 10.45
CA GLY A 252 -21.47 -19.22 9.17
C GLY A 252 -22.34 -18.50 8.14
N THR A 253 -22.59 -17.20 8.32
CA THR A 253 -23.17 -16.34 7.27
C THR A 253 -22.31 -16.37 6.02
N ILE A 254 -20.99 -16.34 6.21
CA ILE A 254 -19.95 -16.64 5.22
C ILE A 254 -18.90 -17.60 5.81
N ASN A 255 -18.16 -18.29 4.96
CA ASN A 255 -17.07 -19.20 5.35
C ASN A 255 -15.73 -18.75 4.77
N ALA A 256 -15.73 -17.73 3.92
CA ALA A 256 -14.53 -17.03 3.44
C ALA A 256 -14.84 -15.54 3.30
N LEU A 257 -13.83 -14.70 3.55
CA LEU A 257 -13.89 -13.24 3.50
C LEU A 257 -12.66 -12.69 2.81
N PHE A 258 -12.85 -11.76 1.89
CA PHE A 258 -11.76 -10.99 1.28
C PHE A 258 -11.55 -9.71 2.07
N SER A 259 -10.38 -9.57 2.67
CA SER A 259 -9.97 -8.41 3.44
C SER A 259 -8.44 -8.35 3.57
N GLY A 260 -7.90 -7.32 4.19
CA GLY A 260 -6.46 -7.16 4.42
C GLY A 260 -6.02 -7.50 5.84
N ALA A 261 -4.75 -7.21 6.14
CA ALA A 261 -4.14 -7.47 7.44
C ALA A 261 -4.85 -6.76 8.61
N TRP A 262 -5.56 -5.68 8.33
CA TRP A 262 -6.33 -4.92 9.34
C TRP A 262 -7.45 -5.71 10.01
N ASP A 263 -7.98 -6.76 9.36
CA ASP A 263 -9.05 -7.59 9.92
C ASP A 263 -8.54 -8.88 10.59
N TYR A 264 -7.22 -9.15 10.56
CA TYR A 264 -6.65 -10.42 11.05
C TYR A 264 -7.11 -10.76 12.47
N LYS A 265 -6.97 -9.82 13.40
CA LYS A 265 -7.38 -10.06 14.79
C LYS A 265 -8.87 -10.39 14.90
N ALA A 266 -9.72 -9.65 14.21
CA ALA A 266 -11.16 -9.89 14.25
C ALA A 266 -11.57 -11.22 13.61
N VAL A 267 -10.84 -11.68 12.58
CA VAL A 267 -11.02 -13.01 11.98
C VAL A 267 -10.59 -14.10 12.95
N VAL A 268 -9.46 -13.94 13.62
CA VAL A 268 -9.00 -14.89 14.66
C VAL A 268 -9.98 -14.95 15.82
N ASP A 269 -10.49 -13.80 16.27
CA ASP A 269 -11.50 -13.75 17.33
C ASP A 269 -12.81 -14.45 16.92
N ALA A 270 -13.17 -14.42 15.61
CA ALA A 270 -14.39 -15.05 15.09
C ALA A 270 -14.28 -16.58 14.91
N LEU A 271 -13.13 -17.08 14.45
CA LEU A 271 -12.96 -18.49 14.06
C LEU A 271 -12.13 -19.33 15.06
N GLY A 272 -11.28 -18.70 15.85
CA GLY A 272 -10.15 -19.35 16.53
C GLY A 272 -8.97 -19.53 15.57
N GLU A 273 -7.75 -19.25 16.07
CA GLU A 273 -6.52 -19.21 15.25
C GLU A 273 -6.27 -20.51 14.46
N GLU A 274 -6.55 -21.66 15.07
CA GLU A 274 -6.37 -22.97 14.45
C GLU A 274 -7.28 -23.21 13.22
N ASN A 275 -8.43 -22.52 13.17
CA ASN A 275 -9.39 -22.65 12.09
C ASN A 275 -9.22 -21.61 10.97
N VAL A 276 -8.37 -20.62 11.16
CA VAL A 276 -8.14 -19.57 10.17
C VAL A 276 -7.18 -20.06 9.09
N GLY A 277 -7.66 -20.12 7.83
CA GLY A 277 -6.84 -20.20 6.65
C GLY A 277 -6.65 -18.82 6.04
N ILE A 278 -5.45 -18.53 5.51
CA ILE A 278 -5.12 -17.25 4.88
C ILE A 278 -4.35 -17.55 3.60
N ILE A 279 -4.77 -16.96 2.48
CA ILE A 279 -4.17 -17.20 1.16
C ILE A 279 -4.34 -15.98 0.26
N ALA A 280 -3.44 -15.80 -0.70
CA ALA A 280 -3.61 -14.82 -1.78
C ALA A 280 -4.96 -15.01 -2.51
N PRO A 281 -5.48 -13.99 -3.21
CA PRO A 281 -6.72 -14.11 -3.96
C PRO A 281 -6.76 -15.37 -4.84
N PRO A 282 -7.89 -16.12 -4.86
CA PRO A 282 -8.01 -17.34 -5.66
C PRO A 282 -8.09 -17.03 -7.16
N LYS A 283 -8.00 -18.06 -7.96
CA LYS A 283 -8.41 -18.02 -9.36
C LYS A 283 -9.93 -18.16 -9.50
N TYR A 284 -10.45 -17.73 -10.63
CA TYR A 284 -11.82 -18.04 -11.09
C TYR A 284 -11.79 -18.50 -12.54
N THR A 285 -12.85 -19.16 -13.00
CA THR A 285 -12.91 -19.74 -14.34
C THR A 285 -13.81 -18.90 -15.24
N LEU A 286 -13.24 -18.30 -16.28
CA LEU A 286 -13.97 -17.55 -17.28
C LEU A 286 -13.77 -18.19 -18.66
N ASN A 287 -14.87 -18.59 -19.33
CA ASN A 287 -14.82 -19.21 -20.65
C ASN A 287 -13.83 -20.39 -20.73
N GLY A 288 -13.78 -21.21 -19.69
CA GLY A 288 -12.93 -22.39 -19.59
C GLY A 288 -11.44 -22.11 -19.29
N LYS A 289 -11.09 -20.86 -18.97
CA LYS A 289 -9.73 -20.47 -18.53
C LYS A 289 -9.73 -20.10 -17.07
N GLU A 290 -8.77 -20.61 -16.31
CA GLU A 290 -8.48 -20.12 -14.97
C GLU A 290 -7.76 -18.79 -15.05
N LEU A 291 -8.31 -17.78 -14.39
CA LEU A 291 -7.78 -16.43 -14.31
C LEU A 291 -7.49 -16.09 -12.85
N GLN A 292 -6.31 -15.52 -12.59
CA GLN A 292 -5.91 -15.08 -11.25
C GLN A 292 -6.62 -13.77 -10.91
N LEU A 293 -7.44 -13.73 -9.84
CA LEU A 293 -7.96 -12.47 -9.31
C LEU A 293 -6.79 -11.53 -8.98
N LYS A 294 -6.93 -10.25 -9.31
CA LYS A 294 -5.89 -9.24 -9.16
C LYS A 294 -6.32 -8.13 -8.21
N ALA A 295 -5.86 -8.19 -6.97
CA ALA A 295 -6.07 -7.11 -6.01
C ALA A 295 -5.37 -5.82 -6.46
N PHE A 296 -5.81 -4.65 -5.97
CA PHE A 296 -4.96 -3.47 -6.05
C PHE A 296 -3.77 -3.62 -5.10
N ALA A 297 -2.56 -3.41 -5.63
CA ALA A 297 -1.34 -3.24 -4.87
C ALA A 297 -1.15 -1.76 -4.56
N GLY A 298 -1.12 -1.42 -3.29
CA GLY A 298 -0.71 -0.15 -2.75
C GLY A 298 0.35 -0.36 -1.68
N SER A 299 0.83 0.73 -1.10
CA SER A 299 1.70 0.71 0.06
C SER A 299 1.37 1.84 1.03
N LYS A 300 1.75 1.65 2.28
CA LYS A 300 1.93 2.74 3.21
C LYS A 300 3.42 3.07 3.25
N ALA A 301 3.74 4.34 3.22
CA ALA A 301 5.09 4.82 3.05
C ALA A 301 5.39 6.00 3.99
N ILE A 302 6.66 6.33 4.10
CA ILE A 302 7.16 7.44 4.89
C ILE A 302 7.59 8.53 3.93
N GLY A 303 6.93 9.68 4.01
CA GLY A 303 7.18 10.86 3.19
C GLY A 303 8.04 11.89 3.91
N VAL A 304 8.69 12.72 3.10
CA VAL A 304 9.45 13.88 3.56
C VAL A 304 8.79 15.14 3.02
N ASN A 305 8.60 16.12 3.89
CA ASN A 305 8.03 17.40 3.53
C ASN A 305 9.11 18.28 2.87
N PRO A 306 8.88 18.82 1.65
CA PRO A 306 9.85 19.67 0.96
C PRO A 306 10.10 21.01 1.67
N THR A 307 9.22 21.43 2.59
CA THR A 307 9.38 22.66 3.38
C THR A 307 10.21 22.47 4.64
N SER A 308 10.69 21.24 4.91
CA SER A 308 11.57 20.96 6.05
C SER A 308 12.80 21.86 6.07
N LYS A 309 13.13 22.40 7.24
CA LYS A 309 14.34 23.20 7.44
C LYS A 309 15.61 22.34 7.50
N ASN A 310 15.45 21.03 7.67
CA ASN A 310 16.53 20.06 7.78
C ASN A 310 16.31 18.87 6.81
N PRO A 311 16.25 19.10 5.49
CA PRO A 311 15.83 18.09 4.52
C PRO A 311 16.76 16.86 4.51
N GLU A 312 18.06 17.04 4.70
CA GLU A 312 19.01 15.93 4.80
C GLU A 312 18.70 14.99 5.96
N VAL A 313 18.46 15.57 7.14
CA VAL A 313 18.14 14.79 8.35
C VAL A 313 16.74 14.15 8.25
N ALA A 314 15.80 14.85 7.62
CA ALA A 314 14.44 14.32 7.37
C ALA A 314 14.48 13.10 6.43
N VAL A 315 15.27 13.15 5.34
CA VAL A 315 15.45 11.99 4.43
C VAL A 315 16.18 10.84 5.14
N ALA A 316 17.19 11.14 5.95
CA ALA A 316 17.90 10.13 6.74
C ALA A 316 16.94 9.44 7.72
N LEU A 317 16.08 10.21 8.42
CA LEU A 317 15.07 9.66 9.34
C LEU A 317 14.04 8.83 8.60
N ALA A 318 13.50 9.31 7.47
CA ALA A 318 12.54 8.55 6.68
C ALA A 318 13.13 7.20 6.22
N SER A 319 14.38 7.21 5.73
CA SER A 319 15.11 6.00 5.34
C SER A 319 15.36 5.06 6.53
N PHE A 320 15.67 5.60 7.71
CA PHE A 320 15.87 4.81 8.93
C PHE A 320 14.58 4.13 9.38
N LEU A 321 13.46 4.88 9.43
CA LEU A 321 12.14 4.35 9.81
C LEU A 321 11.63 3.28 8.83
N GLY A 322 12.00 3.36 7.55
CA GLY A 322 11.71 2.35 6.53
C GLY A 322 12.77 1.26 6.39
N SER A 323 13.81 1.23 7.24
CA SER A 323 14.85 0.21 7.18
C SER A 323 14.36 -1.17 7.66
N ALA A 324 15.03 -2.25 7.23
CA ALA A 324 14.72 -3.60 7.66
C ALA A 324 14.62 -3.73 9.19
N LYS A 325 15.53 -3.10 9.94
CA LYS A 325 15.52 -3.13 11.41
C LYS A 325 14.26 -2.47 12.00
N ALA A 326 13.86 -1.33 11.47
CA ALA A 326 12.68 -0.61 11.94
C ALA A 326 11.39 -1.34 11.53
N GLN A 327 11.34 -1.91 10.32
CA GLN A 327 10.22 -2.73 9.87
C GLN A 327 10.09 -4.03 10.68
N GLN A 328 11.20 -4.71 10.99
CA GLN A 328 11.17 -5.89 11.88
C GLN A 328 10.61 -5.53 13.27
N ALA A 329 11.07 -4.42 13.86
CA ALA A 329 10.53 -3.95 15.14
C ALA A 329 9.03 -3.58 15.05
N HIS A 330 8.56 -3.07 13.90
CA HIS A 330 7.15 -2.77 13.68
C HIS A 330 6.31 -4.05 13.61
N TYR A 331 6.83 -5.07 12.92
CA TYR A 331 6.22 -6.39 12.87
C TYR A 331 6.16 -7.05 14.25
N ASP A 332 7.27 -7.06 14.99
CA ASP A 332 7.36 -7.69 16.33
C ASP A 332 6.41 -7.05 17.36
N LEU A 333 6.15 -5.75 17.24
CA LEU A 333 5.29 -5.01 18.17
C LEU A 333 3.83 -4.97 17.75
N ARG A 334 3.55 -4.90 16.44
CA ARG A 334 2.23 -4.57 15.91
C ARG A 334 1.75 -5.48 14.78
N ASN A 335 2.50 -6.50 14.40
CA ASN A 335 2.23 -7.35 13.23
C ASN A 335 2.06 -6.55 11.91
N ILE A 336 2.73 -5.40 11.78
CA ILE A 336 2.80 -4.65 10.53
C ILE A 336 3.76 -5.38 9.60
N ILE A 337 3.22 -5.98 8.55
CA ILE A 337 3.98 -6.84 7.64
C ILE A 337 4.98 -6.00 6.83
N PRO A 338 6.28 -6.32 6.89
CA PRO A 338 7.31 -5.54 6.22
C PRO A 338 7.25 -5.66 4.69
N THR A 339 7.74 -4.64 3.99
CA THR A 339 8.01 -4.68 2.55
C THR A 339 9.45 -5.03 2.22
N ASP A 340 10.37 -4.92 3.20
CA ASP A 340 11.78 -5.24 2.99
C ASP A 340 11.97 -6.74 2.74
N THR A 341 12.42 -7.09 1.54
CA THR A 341 12.55 -8.48 1.06
C THR A 341 13.68 -9.27 1.73
N SER A 342 14.54 -8.60 2.51
CA SER A 342 15.58 -9.27 3.31
C SER A 342 15.03 -9.87 4.61
N LEU A 343 13.82 -9.46 5.02
CA LEU A 343 13.16 -9.96 6.22
C LEU A 343 12.41 -11.25 5.93
N ASN A 344 12.68 -12.27 6.72
CA ASN A 344 12.02 -13.56 6.59
C ASN A 344 10.83 -13.64 7.55
N VAL A 345 9.68 -13.16 7.10
CA VAL A 345 8.42 -13.27 7.83
C VAL A 345 7.67 -14.47 7.27
N SER A 346 7.48 -15.50 8.08
CA SER A 346 7.01 -16.82 7.62
C SER A 346 5.61 -17.21 8.09
N ASP A 347 4.90 -16.33 8.81
CA ASP A 347 3.53 -16.62 9.20
C ASP A 347 2.56 -16.56 8.00
N ALA A 348 1.38 -17.17 8.15
CA ALA A 348 0.40 -17.30 7.08
C ALA A 348 -0.12 -15.93 6.59
N LEU A 349 -0.21 -14.94 7.50
CA LEU A 349 -0.70 -13.60 7.17
C LEU A 349 0.30 -12.86 6.26
N ALA A 350 1.57 -12.86 6.67
CA ALA A 350 2.64 -12.23 5.90
C ALA A 350 2.80 -12.91 4.54
N LYS A 351 2.77 -14.25 4.52
CA LYS A 351 2.85 -15.01 3.26
C LYS A 351 1.71 -14.64 2.32
N ALA A 352 0.46 -14.58 2.77
CA ALA A 352 -0.67 -14.23 1.92
C ALA A 352 -0.56 -12.80 1.36
N GLN A 353 -0.09 -11.83 2.16
CA GLN A 353 0.14 -10.47 1.70
C GLN A 353 1.27 -10.42 0.65
N MET A 354 2.39 -11.08 0.91
CA MET A 354 3.54 -11.12 -0.02
C MET A 354 3.17 -11.83 -1.33
N ASP A 355 2.52 -12.99 -1.27
CA ASP A 355 2.03 -13.73 -2.44
C ASP A 355 1.04 -12.88 -3.25
N THR A 356 0.16 -12.12 -2.58
CA THR A 356 -0.77 -11.20 -3.25
C THR A 356 -0.03 -10.12 -4.01
N MET A 357 0.96 -9.49 -3.38
CA MET A 357 1.79 -8.46 -4.03
C MET A 357 2.56 -9.04 -5.21
N ASP A 358 3.11 -10.25 -5.08
CA ASP A 358 3.99 -10.85 -6.08
C ASP A 358 3.25 -11.29 -7.36
N PHE A 359 2.16 -12.04 -7.23
CA PHE A 359 1.50 -12.64 -8.42
C PHE A 359 0.00 -12.36 -8.56
N ALA A 360 -0.69 -11.87 -7.52
CA ALA A 360 -2.13 -11.69 -7.50
C ALA A 360 -2.58 -10.23 -7.35
N SER A 361 -1.81 -9.29 -7.89
CA SER A 361 -2.15 -7.87 -7.84
C SER A 361 -1.80 -7.11 -9.13
N ILE A 362 -2.31 -5.90 -9.20
CA ILE A 362 -1.89 -4.83 -10.11
C ILE A 362 -1.62 -3.58 -9.28
N VAL A 363 -0.63 -2.78 -9.66
CA VAL A 363 -0.41 -1.48 -9.00
C VAL A 363 -1.65 -0.61 -9.14
N GLN A 364 -2.15 -0.06 -8.03
CA GLN A 364 -3.21 0.94 -8.08
C GLN A 364 -2.64 2.20 -8.76
N PRO A 365 -3.19 2.61 -9.92
CA PRO A 365 -2.63 3.74 -10.66
C PRO A 365 -2.70 5.05 -9.86
N LEU A 366 -1.62 5.83 -9.92
CA LEU A 366 -1.52 7.16 -9.30
C LEU A 366 -1.93 8.29 -10.26
N GLN A 367 -2.55 7.94 -11.39
CA GLN A 367 -3.02 8.91 -12.38
C GLN A 367 -4.19 9.72 -11.85
N SER A 368 -4.23 11.02 -12.14
CA SER A 368 -5.32 11.91 -11.72
C SER A 368 -6.70 11.44 -12.21
N GLY A 369 -6.74 10.75 -13.37
CA GLY A 369 -7.95 10.13 -13.91
C GLY A 369 -8.49 8.96 -13.09
N MET A 370 -7.73 8.40 -12.14
CA MET A 370 -8.16 7.29 -11.29
C MET A 370 -9.40 7.66 -10.45
N GLY A 371 -9.58 8.92 -10.11
CA GLY A 371 -10.78 9.42 -9.45
C GLY A 371 -12.09 9.10 -10.17
N GLN A 372 -12.04 8.95 -11.50
CA GLN A 372 -13.21 8.65 -12.32
C GLN A 372 -13.58 7.15 -12.32
N TYR A 373 -12.69 6.29 -11.88
CA TYR A 373 -12.92 4.86 -11.76
C TYR A 373 -13.93 4.50 -10.66
N TRP A 374 -13.82 5.12 -9.49
CA TRP A 374 -14.43 4.62 -8.26
C TRP A 374 -15.95 4.52 -8.31
N THR A 375 -16.64 5.62 -8.64
CA THR A 375 -18.10 5.67 -8.64
C THR A 375 -18.73 4.76 -9.71
N PRO A 376 -18.27 4.76 -11.00
CA PRO A 376 -18.82 3.84 -11.99
C PRO A 376 -18.61 2.36 -11.66
N ALA A 377 -17.45 1.99 -11.11
CA ALA A 377 -17.15 0.62 -10.70
C ALA A 377 -18.06 0.17 -9.54
N GLU A 378 -18.22 1.04 -8.53
CA GLU A 378 -19.10 0.78 -7.40
C GLU A 378 -20.56 0.64 -7.84
N SER A 379 -21.04 1.51 -8.72
CA SER A 379 -22.38 1.47 -9.28
C SER A 379 -22.62 0.17 -10.03
N MET A 380 -21.68 -0.28 -10.86
CA MET A 380 -21.77 -1.55 -11.57
C MET A 380 -21.88 -2.71 -10.59
N GLY A 381 -21.04 -2.77 -9.55
CA GLY A 381 -21.13 -3.81 -8.51
C GLY A 381 -22.48 -3.83 -7.81
N LYS A 382 -23.00 -2.67 -7.41
CA LYS A 382 -24.33 -2.52 -6.79
C LYS A 382 -25.45 -2.97 -7.72
N GLU A 383 -25.40 -2.59 -9.01
CA GLU A 383 -26.41 -2.96 -10.00
C GLU A 383 -26.42 -4.48 -10.29
N ILE A 384 -25.24 -5.10 -10.32
CA ILE A 384 -25.12 -6.57 -10.47
C ILE A 384 -25.73 -7.27 -9.25
N VAL A 385 -25.36 -6.85 -8.03
CA VAL A 385 -25.88 -7.42 -6.78
C VAL A 385 -27.41 -7.23 -6.66
N ALA A 386 -27.93 -6.10 -7.13
CA ALA A 386 -29.36 -5.83 -7.17
C ALA A 386 -30.13 -6.58 -8.29
N GLY A 387 -29.42 -7.30 -9.18
CA GLY A 387 -30.02 -8.03 -10.29
C GLY A 387 -30.55 -7.14 -11.43
N THR A 388 -30.14 -5.87 -11.47
CA THR A 388 -30.54 -4.94 -12.56
C THR A 388 -29.62 -5.05 -13.77
N VAL A 389 -28.44 -5.63 -13.61
CA VAL A 389 -27.58 -6.09 -14.71
C VAL A 389 -27.91 -7.56 -14.97
N THR A 390 -28.22 -7.89 -16.22
CA THR A 390 -28.58 -9.22 -16.71
C THR A 390 -27.75 -9.56 -17.94
N HIS A 391 -27.76 -10.81 -18.38
CA HIS A 391 -27.09 -11.19 -19.65
C HIS A 391 -27.56 -10.38 -20.84
N GLU A 392 -28.86 -9.95 -20.86
CA GLU A 392 -29.44 -9.20 -21.96
C GLU A 392 -28.86 -7.77 -22.08
N ASN A 393 -28.54 -7.14 -20.92
CA ASN A 393 -28.03 -5.76 -20.90
C ASN A 393 -26.56 -5.63 -20.48
N ALA A 394 -25.87 -6.75 -20.18
CA ALA A 394 -24.49 -6.73 -19.70
C ALA A 394 -23.53 -5.96 -20.60
N ALA A 395 -23.65 -6.12 -21.92
CA ALA A 395 -22.79 -5.41 -22.88
C ALA A 395 -23.03 -3.90 -22.82
N GLU A 396 -24.27 -3.44 -22.82
CA GLU A 396 -24.65 -2.02 -22.73
C GLU A 396 -24.20 -1.41 -21.41
N LYS A 397 -24.42 -2.12 -20.30
CA LYS A 397 -24.01 -1.68 -18.96
C LYS A 397 -22.49 -1.58 -18.82
N THR A 398 -21.74 -2.55 -19.38
CA THR A 398 -20.28 -2.55 -19.39
C THR A 398 -19.73 -1.34 -20.19
N GLU A 399 -20.27 -1.07 -21.37
CA GLU A 399 -19.88 0.09 -22.17
C GLU A 399 -20.24 1.41 -21.49
N SER A 400 -21.39 1.48 -20.82
CA SER A 400 -21.82 2.66 -20.06
C SER A 400 -20.87 2.93 -18.89
N MET A 401 -20.48 1.89 -18.14
CA MET A 401 -19.48 1.97 -17.08
C MET A 401 -18.13 2.46 -17.62
N ASN A 402 -17.62 1.82 -18.68
CA ASN A 402 -16.34 2.18 -19.31
C ASN A 402 -16.33 3.62 -19.81
N LYS A 403 -17.41 4.06 -20.44
CA LYS A 403 -17.57 5.45 -20.87
C LYS A 403 -17.55 6.42 -19.69
N ALA A 404 -18.27 6.12 -18.62
CA ALA A 404 -18.31 6.95 -17.41
C ALA A 404 -16.91 7.10 -16.78
N MET A 405 -16.13 6.02 -16.74
CA MET A 405 -14.74 6.00 -16.24
C MET A 405 -13.77 6.87 -17.06
N ASN A 406 -14.11 7.18 -18.30
CA ASN A 406 -13.28 7.99 -19.22
C ASN A 406 -13.88 9.36 -19.53
N THR A 407 -14.99 9.72 -18.91
CA THR A 407 -15.61 11.02 -19.09
C THR A 407 -14.99 12.01 -18.10
N ALA A 408 -14.30 13.03 -18.60
CA ALA A 408 -13.75 14.08 -17.76
C ALA A 408 -14.86 14.71 -16.91
N SER A 409 -14.66 14.79 -15.60
CA SER A 409 -15.53 15.58 -14.73
C SER A 409 -15.50 17.02 -15.23
N VAL A 410 -16.64 17.55 -15.69
CA VAL A 410 -16.77 18.98 -15.94
C VAL A 410 -16.67 19.63 -14.56
N GLN A 411 -15.48 20.19 -14.27
CA GLN A 411 -15.26 21.04 -13.11
C GLN A 411 -15.83 22.43 -13.35
#